data_6f18bb54d8b7a69ca2a88ed36f85b8ef
#
_entry.id   6f18bb54d8b7a69ca2a88ed36f85b8ef
#
_cell.length_a   1.000
_cell.length_b   1.000
_cell.length_c   1.000
_cell.angle_alpha   90.00
_cell.angle_beta   90.00
_cell.angle_gamma   90.00
#
_symmetry.space_group_name_H-M   'P 1'
#
loop_
_entity.id
_entity.type
_entity.pdbx_description
1 polymer ?
#
loop_
_entity_poly.entity_id
_entity_poly.type
_entity_poly.pdbx_seq_one_letter_code
_entity_poly.pdbx_strand_id
1 'polypeptide(L)'
;MAVAWVASASHTFTLFGDWFAISVVGTAAAKCSLSFADGLLRGILCNLLVCLAVWISFAAKSVGGKIAGLYLPILLFVLCGYEHCVANMYYIPAGIFPLADPAYAEALAGLNASAVTWAGLASNLIPVTLGNILGGAGLGLAYWYIYLKKPKA
;
A
#
# COMPACT_ATOMS: atom_id res chain seq x y z
N MET A 1 -7.02 1.16 -9.88
CA MET A 1 -6.82 0.55 -11.23
C MET A 1 -6.94 1.56 -12.36
N ALA A 2 -8.01 2.35 -12.49
CA ALA A 2 -8.13 3.35 -13.57
C ALA A 2 -6.96 4.33 -13.64
N VAL A 3 -6.54 4.89 -12.51
CA VAL A 3 -5.37 5.81 -12.45
C VAL A 3 -4.08 5.14 -12.89
N ALA A 4 -3.87 3.88 -12.54
CA ALA A 4 -2.69 3.11 -12.97
C ALA A 4 -2.70 2.88 -14.49
N TRP A 5 -3.87 2.58 -15.06
CA TRP A 5 -4.03 2.47 -16.50
C TRP A 5 -3.77 3.78 -17.22
N VAL A 6 -4.35 4.90 -16.73
CA VAL A 6 -4.11 6.23 -17.32
C VAL A 6 -2.63 6.60 -17.26
N ALA A 7 -1.95 6.35 -16.15
CA ALA A 7 -0.53 6.64 -16.00
C ALA A 7 0.34 5.81 -16.98
N SER A 8 0.00 4.55 -17.22
CA SER A 8 0.68 3.72 -18.22
C SER A 8 0.37 4.21 -19.65
N ALA A 9 -0.91 4.36 -20.00
CA ALA A 9 -1.34 4.75 -21.34
C ALA A 9 -0.90 6.17 -21.75
N SER A 10 -0.64 7.05 -20.79
CA SER A 10 -0.05 8.38 -21.02
C SER A 10 1.47 8.36 -21.11
N HIS A 11 2.10 7.19 -21.06
CA HIS A 11 3.56 7.00 -21.03
C HIS A 11 4.26 7.79 -19.92
N THR A 12 3.55 8.05 -18.81
CA THR A 12 4.12 8.77 -17.64
C THR A 12 5.35 8.06 -17.08
N PHE A 13 5.43 6.73 -17.19
CA PHE A 13 6.56 5.95 -16.67
C PHE A 13 7.81 6.01 -17.54
N THR A 14 7.76 6.63 -18.76
CA THR A 14 8.95 6.93 -19.55
C THR A 14 9.63 8.23 -19.13
N LEU A 15 8.98 9.02 -18.25
CA LEU A 15 9.60 10.20 -17.67
C LEU A 15 10.82 9.78 -16.85
N PHE A 16 11.87 10.59 -16.90
CA PHE A 16 13.18 10.32 -16.27
C PHE A 16 13.91 9.08 -16.82
N GLY A 17 13.61 8.70 -18.07
CA GLY A 17 14.16 7.52 -18.72
C GLY A 17 13.59 6.21 -18.15
N ASP A 18 14.23 5.12 -18.48
CA ASP A 18 13.76 3.76 -18.16
C ASP A 18 13.71 3.46 -16.65
N TRP A 19 14.47 4.23 -15.86
CA TRP A 19 14.55 4.02 -14.42
C TRP A 19 13.18 4.05 -13.71
N PHE A 20 12.28 4.92 -14.15
CA PHE A 20 10.97 5.04 -13.52
C PHE A 20 10.08 3.82 -13.82
N ALA A 21 10.05 3.36 -15.08
CA ALA A 21 9.33 2.14 -15.45
C ALA A 21 9.88 0.91 -14.71
N ILE A 22 11.21 0.76 -14.65
CA ILE A 22 11.88 -0.31 -13.91
C ILE A 22 11.50 -0.27 -12.43
N SER A 23 11.50 0.90 -11.81
CA SER A 23 11.14 1.08 -10.40
C SER A 23 9.69 0.72 -10.10
N VAL A 24 8.75 1.11 -10.97
CA VAL A 24 7.32 0.80 -10.84
C VAL A 24 7.08 -0.70 -10.95
N VAL A 25 7.64 -1.36 -11.98
CA VAL A 25 7.48 -2.80 -12.18
C VAL A 25 8.22 -3.60 -11.11
N GLY A 26 9.41 -3.15 -10.71
CA GLY A 26 10.18 -3.77 -9.61
C GLY A 26 9.43 -3.71 -8.27
N THR A 27 8.77 -2.59 -7.98
CA THR A 27 7.91 -2.45 -6.80
C THR A 27 6.72 -3.43 -6.85
N ALA A 28 6.06 -3.55 -8.00
CA ALA A 28 4.97 -4.50 -8.19
C ALA A 28 5.45 -5.96 -8.02
N ALA A 29 6.62 -6.29 -8.56
CA ALA A 29 7.23 -7.62 -8.45
C ALA A 29 7.53 -7.98 -6.99
N ALA A 30 8.13 -7.06 -6.24
CA ALA A 30 8.41 -7.26 -4.81
C ALA A 30 7.13 -7.53 -4.01
N LYS A 31 6.04 -6.82 -4.31
CA LYS A 31 4.73 -6.99 -3.65
C LYS A 31 4.06 -8.32 -4.01
N CYS A 32 4.10 -8.71 -5.29
CA CYS A 32 3.53 -9.99 -5.74
C CYS A 32 4.32 -11.22 -5.24
N SER A 33 5.57 -11.04 -4.85
CA SER A 33 6.45 -12.12 -4.36
C SER A 33 6.39 -12.33 -2.84
N LEU A 34 5.58 -11.55 -2.11
CA LEU A 34 5.44 -11.70 -0.66
C LEU A 34 4.78 -13.03 -0.29
N SER A 35 5.29 -13.65 0.77
CA SER A 35 4.61 -14.78 1.39
C SER A 35 3.28 -14.33 2.02
N PHE A 36 2.35 -15.28 2.22
CA PHE A 36 1.09 -14.99 2.91
C PHE A 36 1.33 -14.39 4.30
N ALA A 37 2.28 -14.95 5.05
CA ALA A 37 2.60 -14.49 6.40
C ALA A 37 3.18 -13.07 6.40
N ASP A 38 4.11 -12.77 5.47
CA ASP A 38 4.68 -11.42 5.35
C ASP A 38 3.62 -10.39 4.97
N GLY A 39 2.78 -10.71 3.99
CA GLY A 39 1.67 -9.84 3.58
C GLY A 39 0.69 -9.56 4.73
N LEU A 40 0.34 -10.58 5.50
CA LEU A 40 -0.54 -10.46 6.66
C LEU A 40 0.09 -9.60 7.76
N LEU A 41 1.31 -9.91 8.20
CA LEU A 41 1.98 -9.21 9.29
C LEU A 41 2.28 -7.75 8.94
N ARG A 42 2.82 -7.49 7.73
CA ARG A 42 3.04 -6.12 7.24
C ARG A 42 1.73 -5.35 7.08
N GLY A 43 0.65 -6.03 6.72
CA GLY A 43 -0.69 -5.47 6.68
C GLY A 43 -1.20 -5.04 8.06
N ILE A 44 -1.02 -5.87 9.09
CA ILE A 44 -1.38 -5.54 10.48
C ILE A 44 -0.65 -4.26 10.92
N LEU A 45 0.67 -4.24 10.76
CA LEU A 45 1.50 -3.10 11.18
C LEU A 45 1.16 -1.82 10.40
N CYS A 46 0.86 -1.93 9.11
CA CYS A 46 0.43 -0.80 8.29
C CYS A 46 -0.82 -0.15 8.87
N ASN A 47 -1.88 -0.94 9.07
CA ASN A 47 -3.16 -0.35 9.42
C ASN A 47 -3.27 0.07 10.90
N LEU A 48 -2.42 -0.48 11.77
CA LEU A 48 -2.19 0.12 13.11
C LEU A 48 -1.73 1.57 12.98
N LEU A 49 -0.74 1.86 12.12
CA LEU A 49 -0.22 3.21 11.92
C LEU A 49 -1.23 4.12 11.20
N VAL A 50 -1.95 3.62 10.20
CA VAL A 50 -2.98 4.37 9.48
C VAL A 50 -4.11 4.78 10.43
N CYS A 51 -4.63 3.84 11.22
CA CYS A 51 -5.70 4.14 12.19
C CYS A 51 -5.20 5.08 13.30
N LEU A 52 -3.95 4.93 13.75
CA LEU A 52 -3.33 5.86 14.70
C LEU A 52 -3.24 7.27 14.11
N ALA A 53 -2.82 7.42 12.85
CA ALA A 53 -2.77 8.71 12.15
C ALA A 53 -4.14 9.39 12.13
N VAL A 54 -5.18 8.65 11.75
CA VAL A 54 -6.56 9.15 11.72
C VAL A 54 -7.00 9.57 13.12
N TRP A 55 -6.71 8.77 14.14
CA TRP A 55 -7.06 9.09 15.52
C TRP A 55 -6.39 10.36 16.02
N ILE A 56 -5.09 10.52 15.76
CA ILE A 56 -4.36 11.75 16.10
C ILE A 56 -4.99 12.95 15.38
N SER A 57 -5.39 12.80 14.13
CA SER A 57 -6.03 13.88 13.37
C SER A 57 -7.37 14.35 13.96
N PHE A 58 -8.11 13.45 14.63
CA PHE A 58 -9.34 13.82 15.33
C PHE A 58 -9.07 14.65 16.60
N ALA A 59 -7.96 14.40 17.28
CA ALA A 59 -7.56 15.17 18.45
C ALA A 59 -7.07 16.59 18.10
N ALA A 60 -6.59 16.79 16.86
CA ALA A 60 -6.06 18.08 16.43
C ALA A 60 -7.18 19.09 16.11
N LYS A 61 -7.03 20.32 16.63
CA LYS A 61 -8.01 21.41 16.49
C LYS A 61 -7.73 22.35 15.31
N SER A 62 -6.56 22.27 14.68
CA SER A 62 -6.16 23.08 13.54
C SER A 62 -5.84 22.23 12.34
N VAL A 63 -5.96 22.79 11.13
CA VAL A 63 -5.59 22.10 9.88
C VAL A 63 -4.11 21.70 9.90
N GLY A 64 -3.22 22.59 10.32
CA GLY A 64 -1.79 22.30 10.44
C GLY A 64 -1.52 21.15 11.43
N GLY A 65 -2.21 21.13 12.57
CA GLY A 65 -2.11 20.03 13.53
C GLY A 65 -2.59 18.68 12.97
N LYS A 66 -3.65 18.68 12.17
CA LYS A 66 -4.14 17.47 11.48
C LYS A 66 -3.10 16.95 10.48
N ILE A 67 -2.54 17.84 9.68
CA ILE A 67 -1.49 17.48 8.70
C ILE A 67 -0.27 16.89 9.42
N ALA A 68 0.22 17.56 10.47
CA ALA A 68 1.37 17.08 11.24
C ALA A 68 1.11 15.71 11.90
N GLY A 69 -0.10 15.52 12.45
CA GLY A 69 -0.49 14.26 13.09
C GLY A 69 -0.63 13.09 12.13
N LEU A 70 -1.04 13.35 10.88
CA LEU A 70 -1.11 12.32 9.83
C LEU A 70 0.27 12.00 9.26
N TYR A 71 1.15 12.99 9.15
CA TYR A 71 2.39 12.88 8.36
C TYR A 71 3.33 11.79 8.89
N LEU A 72 3.64 11.80 10.19
CA LEU A 72 4.64 10.87 10.75
C LEU A 72 4.22 9.40 10.68
N PRO A 73 3.01 8.98 11.10
CA PRO A 73 2.64 7.57 10.99
C PRO A 73 2.52 7.09 9.53
N ILE A 74 2.06 7.96 8.61
CA ILE A 74 1.97 7.63 7.19
C ILE A 74 3.37 7.48 6.58
N LEU A 75 4.28 8.43 6.87
CA LEU A 75 5.67 8.34 6.44
C LEU A 75 6.33 7.05 6.96
N LEU A 76 6.11 6.73 8.24
CA LEU A 76 6.70 5.55 8.87
C LEU A 76 6.26 4.25 8.18
N PHE A 77 4.95 4.06 7.91
CA PHE A 77 4.51 2.82 7.27
C PHE A 77 5.07 2.67 5.85
N VAL A 78 5.23 3.79 5.12
CA VAL A 78 5.84 3.78 3.77
C VAL A 78 7.31 3.43 3.84
N LEU A 79 8.08 4.06 4.73
CA LEU A 79 9.52 3.80 4.90
C LEU A 79 9.82 2.38 5.37
N CYS A 80 8.98 1.83 6.25
CA CYS A 80 9.12 0.45 6.72
C CYS A 80 8.68 -0.61 5.70
N GLY A 81 8.15 -0.20 4.54
CA GLY A 81 7.66 -1.13 3.53
C GLY A 81 6.47 -1.96 4.01
N TYR A 82 5.62 -1.40 4.87
CA TYR A 82 4.39 -2.06 5.29
C TYR A 82 3.35 -2.08 4.17
N GLU A 83 2.47 -3.08 4.22
CA GLU A 83 1.57 -3.38 3.12
C GLU A 83 0.17 -2.78 3.33
N HIS A 84 -0.26 -1.95 2.37
CA HIS A 84 -1.57 -1.31 2.37
C HIS A 84 -2.40 -1.79 1.19
N CYS A 85 -3.52 -2.47 1.44
CA CYS A 85 -4.33 -3.09 0.37
C CYS A 85 -4.80 -2.05 -0.67
N VAL A 86 -5.26 -0.88 -0.24
CA VAL A 86 -5.72 0.19 -1.16
C VAL A 86 -4.56 0.73 -2.00
N ALA A 87 -3.37 0.91 -1.42
CA ALA A 87 -2.20 1.34 -2.17
C ALA A 87 -1.76 0.27 -3.18
N ASN A 88 -1.83 -1.02 -2.80
CA ASN A 88 -1.48 -2.13 -3.69
C ASN A 88 -2.44 -2.29 -4.87
N MET A 89 -3.70 -1.84 -4.74
CA MET A 89 -4.64 -1.71 -5.86
C MET A 89 -4.20 -0.67 -6.91
N TYR A 90 -3.20 0.16 -6.60
CA TYR A 90 -2.54 1.03 -7.56
C TYR A 90 -1.18 0.46 -7.97
N TYR A 91 -0.30 0.14 -7.03
CA TYR A 91 1.08 -0.25 -7.31
C TYR A 91 1.19 -1.50 -8.19
N ILE A 92 0.40 -2.53 -7.94
CA ILE A 92 0.50 -3.78 -8.71
C ILE A 92 -0.06 -3.60 -10.12
N PRO A 93 -1.26 -3.03 -10.35
CA PRO A 93 -1.72 -2.71 -11.69
C PRO A 93 -0.81 -1.73 -12.44
N ALA A 94 -0.18 -0.76 -11.75
CA ALA A 94 0.81 0.12 -12.36
C ALA A 94 2.03 -0.63 -12.91
N GLY A 95 2.36 -1.80 -12.35
CA GLY A 95 3.37 -2.69 -12.91
C GLY A 95 2.83 -3.61 -14.02
N ILE A 96 1.56 -4.05 -13.93
CA ILE A 96 0.96 -4.96 -14.92
C ILE A 96 0.78 -4.26 -16.28
N PHE A 97 0.29 -3.01 -16.30
CA PHE A 97 -0.02 -2.32 -17.55
C PHE A 97 1.22 -2.04 -18.41
N PRO A 98 2.36 -1.54 -17.89
CA PRO A 98 3.57 -1.36 -18.69
C PRO A 98 4.13 -2.67 -19.26
N LEU A 99 3.99 -3.80 -18.54
CA LEU A 99 4.44 -5.09 -19.05
C LEU A 99 3.67 -5.57 -20.29
N ALA A 100 2.45 -5.07 -20.49
CA ALA A 100 1.62 -5.40 -21.65
C ALA A 100 1.77 -4.39 -22.80
N ASP A 101 2.52 -3.30 -22.61
CA ASP A 101 2.66 -2.23 -23.57
C ASP A 101 4.05 -2.29 -24.26
N PRO A 102 4.09 -2.45 -25.60
CA PRO A 102 5.36 -2.48 -26.35
C PRO A 102 6.27 -1.27 -26.15
N ALA A 103 5.68 -0.10 -25.80
CA ALA A 103 6.46 1.12 -25.54
C ALA A 103 7.44 0.99 -24.37
N TYR A 104 7.23 0.04 -23.47
CA TYR A 104 8.10 -0.21 -22.32
C TYR A 104 8.97 -1.48 -22.48
N ALA A 105 8.86 -2.19 -23.61
CA ALA A 105 9.50 -3.51 -23.76
C ALA A 105 11.02 -3.44 -23.63
N GLU A 106 11.66 -2.42 -24.20
CA GLU A 106 13.11 -2.22 -24.12
C GLU A 106 13.55 -1.89 -22.69
N ALA A 107 12.85 -0.94 -22.04
CA ALA A 107 13.12 -0.52 -20.67
C ALA A 107 13.01 -1.67 -19.66
N LEU A 108 12.08 -2.60 -19.88
CA LEU A 108 11.79 -3.70 -18.97
C LEU A 108 12.52 -5.02 -19.36
N ALA A 109 13.34 -4.98 -20.41
CA ALA A 109 14.11 -6.14 -20.86
C ALA A 109 15.03 -6.65 -19.73
N GLY A 110 14.92 -7.94 -19.39
CA GLY A 110 15.73 -8.57 -18.33
C GLY A 110 15.20 -8.41 -16.91
N LEU A 111 14.11 -7.67 -16.69
CA LEU A 111 13.50 -7.58 -15.36
C LEU A 111 12.68 -8.84 -15.05
N ASN A 112 12.92 -9.46 -13.89
CA ASN A 112 12.11 -10.60 -13.45
C ASN A 112 10.75 -10.10 -12.91
N ALA A 113 9.76 -10.09 -13.79
CA ALA A 113 8.41 -9.62 -13.49
C ALA A 113 7.35 -10.74 -13.60
N SER A 114 7.77 -12.01 -13.58
CA SER A 114 6.88 -13.18 -13.78
C SER A 114 5.71 -13.25 -12.79
N ALA A 115 5.90 -12.73 -11.57
CA ALA A 115 4.86 -12.67 -10.54
C ALA A 115 3.88 -11.49 -10.74
N VAL A 116 4.20 -10.51 -11.59
CA VAL A 116 3.39 -9.30 -11.81
C VAL A 116 2.23 -9.62 -12.75
N THR A 117 1.19 -10.19 -12.19
CA THR A 117 -0.01 -10.65 -12.90
C THR A 117 -1.27 -10.31 -12.10
N TRP A 118 -2.43 -10.45 -12.71
CA TRP A 118 -3.71 -10.32 -11.99
C TRP A 118 -3.87 -11.38 -10.89
N ALA A 119 -3.31 -12.58 -11.08
CA ALA A 119 -3.23 -13.60 -10.03
C ALA A 119 -2.29 -13.18 -8.90
N GLY A 120 -1.14 -12.57 -9.22
CA GLY A 120 -0.22 -11.98 -8.24
C GLY A 120 -0.87 -10.85 -7.43
N LEU A 121 -1.69 -10.01 -8.08
CA LEU A 121 -2.49 -9.00 -7.39
C LEU A 121 -3.44 -9.65 -6.36
N ALA A 122 -4.20 -10.66 -6.76
CA ALA A 122 -5.12 -11.36 -5.86
C ALA A 122 -4.38 -12.03 -4.69
N SER A 123 -3.27 -12.69 -4.99
CA SER A 123 -2.41 -13.35 -3.99
C SER A 123 -1.86 -12.38 -2.95
N ASN A 124 -1.50 -11.16 -3.35
CA ASN A 124 -1.07 -10.10 -2.43
C ASN A 124 -2.25 -9.51 -1.64
N LEU A 125 -3.35 -9.15 -2.33
CA LEU A 125 -4.45 -8.44 -1.68
C LEU A 125 -5.15 -9.26 -0.59
N ILE A 126 -5.24 -10.57 -0.71
CA ILE A 126 -5.91 -11.41 0.29
C ILE A 126 -5.23 -11.29 1.66
N PRO A 127 -3.97 -11.67 1.85
CA PRO A 127 -3.32 -11.56 3.16
C PRO A 127 -3.19 -10.11 3.64
N VAL A 128 -2.89 -9.18 2.74
CA VAL A 128 -2.74 -7.76 3.10
C VAL A 128 -4.06 -7.17 3.59
N THR A 129 -5.17 -7.47 2.93
CA THR A 129 -6.50 -6.99 3.37
C THR A 129 -6.88 -7.56 4.72
N LEU A 130 -6.68 -8.87 4.94
CA LEU A 130 -6.89 -9.49 6.24
C LEU A 130 -6.03 -8.85 7.32
N GLY A 131 -4.76 -8.61 7.03
CA GLY A 131 -3.85 -7.92 7.93
C GLY A 131 -4.30 -6.50 8.26
N ASN A 132 -4.70 -5.73 7.24
CA ASN A 132 -5.20 -4.36 7.45
C ASN A 132 -6.48 -4.36 8.33
N ILE A 133 -7.40 -5.30 8.13
CA ILE A 133 -8.60 -5.43 8.98
C ILE A 133 -8.21 -5.73 10.42
N LEU A 134 -7.31 -6.71 10.64
CA LEU A 134 -6.87 -7.10 11.98
C LEU A 134 -6.15 -5.95 12.70
N GLY A 135 -5.26 -5.23 12.01
CA GLY A 135 -4.54 -4.10 12.57
C GLY A 135 -5.46 -2.94 12.97
N GLY A 136 -6.37 -2.56 12.07
CA GLY A 136 -7.34 -1.49 12.34
C GLY A 136 -8.36 -1.85 13.42
N ALA A 137 -8.93 -3.06 13.35
CA ALA A 137 -9.86 -3.56 14.35
C ALA A 137 -9.20 -3.69 15.73
N GLY A 138 -7.95 -4.18 15.78
CA GLY A 138 -7.18 -4.31 17.02
C GLY A 138 -7.01 -2.97 17.73
N LEU A 139 -6.60 -1.94 17.00
CA LEU A 139 -6.49 -0.58 17.56
C LEU A 139 -7.86 -0.05 18.02
N GLY A 140 -8.89 -0.17 17.19
CA GLY A 140 -10.25 0.26 17.51
C GLY A 140 -10.79 -0.42 18.77
N LEU A 141 -10.58 -1.72 18.91
CA LEU A 141 -10.99 -2.47 20.12
C LEU A 141 -10.21 -2.04 21.36
N ALA A 142 -8.91 -1.76 21.24
CA ALA A 142 -8.10 -1.26 22.33
C ALA A 142 -8.64 0.10 22.84
N TYR A 143 -8.92 1.03 21.94
CA TYR A 143 -9.51 2.31 22.31
C TYR A 143 -10.90 2.18 22.89
N TRP A 144 -11.76 1.33 22.32
CA TRP A 144 -13.08 1.06 22.88
C TRP A 144 -12.98 0.52 24.32
N TYR A 145 -12.07 -0.41 24.56
CA TYR A 145 -11.88 -1.00 25.88
C TYR A 145 -11.40 0.02 26.90
N ILE A 146 -10.44 0.87 26.53
CA ILE A 146 -9.82 1.83 27.44
C ILE A 146 -10.76 3.02 27.74
N TYR A 147 -11.44 3.55 26.73
CA TYR A 147 -12.15 4.82 26.86
C TYR A 147 -13.67 4.72 26.86
N LEU A 148 -14.25 3.67 26.25
CA LEU A 148 -15.71 3.61 26.05
C LEU A 148 -16.39 2.50 26.83
N LYS A 149 -15.65 1.47 27.25
CA LYS A 149 -16.21 0.38 28.04
C LYS A 149 -16.54 0.90 29.45
N LYS A 150 -17.84 1.06 29.74
CA LYS A 150 -18.29 1.39 31.09
C LYS A 150 -17.91 0.28 32.07
N PRO A 151 -17.43 0.60 33.29
CA PRO A 151 -17.30 -0.40 34.35
C PRO A 151 -18.67 -1.06 34.55
N LYS A 152 -18.68 -2.37 34.68
CA LYS A 152 -19.90 -3.06 35.16
C LYS A 152 -20.13 -2.55 36.58
N ALA A 153 -21.29 -1.89 36.82
CA ALA A 153 -21.78 -1.57 38.16
C ALA A 153 -22.03 -2.84 38.97
#